data_bde9c5c381e8a76d4d363477af7a5274
#
_entry.id   bde9c5c381e8a76d4d363477af7a5274
#
_cell.length_a   1.000
_cell.length_b   1.000
_cell.length_c   1.000
_cell.angle_alpha   90.00
_cell.angle_beta   90.00
_cell.angle_gamma   90.00
#
_symmetry.space_group_name_H-M   'P 1'
#
loop_
_entity.id
_entity.type
_entity.pdbx_description
1 polymer ?
#
loop_
_entity_poly.entity_id
_entity_poly.type
_entity_poly.pdbx_seq_one_letter_code
_entity_poly.pdbx_strand_id
1 'polypeptide(L)'
;MTSFPPAPEFAASANADASLYERARADRDGFWAEQANRLHWHKPFTEVLDWSDAPVARWFGDGELNVSYNCVDRHVIDGHGDQVAIHWEGEPGDSRAITYAELLDDVCRAANTFTALGLVAGDRVAIYMPMVPEAIVTMLACARLGLTHSVVFAGFSPTALRQRVDDAEAKLIVTTDGQWRRGKPAALKYAVDEALGSDPSSVEHVLVVRRVGLDVPWTEVRDLWWDETVAVASPSHEA
;
A
#
# COMPACT_ATOMS: atom_id res chain seq x y z
N MET A 1 29.56 19.65 -17.21
CA MET A 1 28.22 19.04 -17.27
C MET A 1 27.28 20.02 -17.94
N THR A 2 26.52 19.58 -18.94
CA THR A 2 25.50 20.42 -19.58
C THR A 2 24.28 20.49 -18.66
N SER A 3 23.89 21.70 -18.23
CA SER A 3 22.69 21.91 -17.41
C SER A 3 21.50 22.23 -18.32
N PHE A 4 20.37 21.63 -18.01
CA PHE A 4 19.09 21.90 -18.70
C PHE A 4 18.10 22.49 -17.68
N PRO A 5 18.09 23.83 -17.51
CA PRO A 5 17.16 24.46 -16.58
C PRO A 5 15.71 24.26 -17.06
N PRO A 6 14.75 24.20 -16.14
CA PRO A 6 13.32 24.13 -16.49
C PRO A 6 12.89 25.40 -17.22
N ALA A 7 11.81 25.30 -18.01
CA ALA A 7 11.21 26.47 -18.62
C ALA A 7 10.79 27.50 -17.54
N PRO A 8 10.96 28.82 -17.77
CA PRO A 8 10.64 29.85 -16.77
C PRO A 8 9.19 29.77 -16.27
N GLU A 9 8.24 29.50 -17.14
CA GLU A 9 6.82 29.36 -16.80
C GLU A 9 6.57 28.17 -15.85
N PHE A 10 7.25 27.04 -16.10
CA PHE A 10 7.18 25.87 -15.21
C PHE A 10 7.81 26.19 -13.84
N ALA A 11 8.99 26.84 -13.82
CA ALA A 11 9.66 27.21 -12.59
C ALA A 11 8.81 28.20 -11.76
N ALA A 12 8.13 29.15 -12.41
CA ALA A 12 7.28 30.12 -11.73
C ALA A 12 6.02 29.52 -11.08
N SER A 13 5.53 28.39 -11.61
CA SER A 13 4.35 27.65 -11.10
C SER A 13 4.72 26.47 -10.20
N ALA A 14 6.00 26.20 -9.97
CA ALA A 14 6.45 25.06 -9.17
C ALA A 14 6.07 25.23 -7.69
N ASN A 15 5.63 24.13 -7.07
CA ASN A 15 5.28 24.08 -5.65
C ASN A 15 6.52 24.14 -4.72
N ALA A 16 7.71 24.00 -5.27
CA ALA A 16 8.97 23.98 -4.54
C ALA A 16 10.07 24.69 -5.34
N ASP A 17 10.91 25.44 -4.66
CA ASP A 17 12.08 26.11 -5.20
C ASP A 17 13.31 25.95 -4.31
N ALA A 18 14.41 26.62 -4.65
CA ALA A 18 15.66 26.52 -3.91
C ALA A 18 15.57 27.03 -2.46
N SER A 19 14.59 27.89 -2.14
CA SER A 19 14.43 28.46 -0.79
C SER A 19 14.08 27.39 0.25
N LEU A 20 13.43 26.30 -0.15
CA LEU A 20 13.14 25.16 0.74
C LEU A 20 14.42 24.49 1.25
N TYR A 21 15.43 24.33 0.37
CA TYR A 21 16.73 23.81 0.77
C TYR A 21 17.50 24.73 1.69
N GLU A 22 17.37 26.05 1.48
CA GLU A 22 18.01 27.08 2.33
C GLU A 22 17.37 27.08 3.73
N ARG A 23 16.04 27.02 3.81
CA ARG A 23 15.28 26.90 5.07
C ARG A 23 15.68 25.63 5.83
N ALA A 24 15.70 24.47 5.16
CA ALA A 24 16.08 23.22 5.78
C ALA A 24 17.54 23.18 6.26
N ARG A 25 18.47 23.94 5.61
CA ARG A 25 19.85 24.07 6.08
C ARG A 25 19.98 25.02 7.27
N ALA A 26 19.20 26.09 7.27
CA ALA A 26 19.25 27.10 8.35
C ALA A 26 18.69 26.56 9.67
N ASP A 27 17.59 25.83 9.61
CA ASP A 27 16.93 25.19 10.75
C ASP A 27 16.29 23.87 10.29
N ARG A 28 17.05 22.79 10.39
CA ARG A 28 16.60 21.44 9.98
C ARG A 28 15.40 20.98 10.80
N ASP A 29 15.50 21.08 12.11
CA ASP A 29 14.51 20.49 13.01
C ASP A 29 13.21 21.31 12.97
N GLY A 30 13.28 22.63 12.94
CA GLY A 30 12.12 23.48 12.72
C GLY A 30 11.46 23.27 11.35
N PHE A 31 12.25 23.08 10.29
CA PHE A 31 11.72 22.76 8.95
C PHE A 31 10.92 21.46 8.95
N TRP A 32 11.47 20.39 9.55
CA TRP A 32 10.78 19.10 9.59
C TRP A 32 9.60 19.08 10.56
N ALA A 33 9.65 19.84 11.66
CA ALA A 33 8.49 20.06 12.53
C ALA A 33 7.33 20.72 11.75
N GLU A 34 7.62 21.76 10.96
CA GLU A 34 6.61 22.39 10.11
C GLU A 34 5.99 21.41 9.11
N GLN A 35 6.81 20.57 8.44
CA GLN A 35 6.28 19.55 7.52
C GLN A 35 5.44 18.49 8.25
N ALA A 36 5.88 18.03 9.41
CA ALA A 36 5.16 17.06 10.22
C ALA A 36 3.81 17.57 10.74
N ASN A 37 3.71 18.87 11.05
CA ASN A 37 2.45 19.50 11.47
C ASN A 37 1.38 19.56 10.36
N ARG A 38 1.70 19.21 9.12
CA ARG A 38 0.74 19.05 8.04
C ARG A 38 -0.03 17.72 8.13
N LEU A 39 0.44 16.78 8.96
CA LEU A 39 -0.18 15.48 9.18
C LEU A 39 -1.08 15.52 10.40
N HIS A 40 -2.06 14.63 10.42
CA HIS A 40 -2.87 14.38 11.61
C HIS A 40 -2.13 13.35 12.49
N TRP A 41 -1.86 13.75 13.72
CA TRP A 41 -1.23 12.91 14.75
C TRP A 41 -2.28 12.44 15.75
N HIS A 42 -2.38 11.14 15.98
CA HIS A 42 -3.18 10.57 17.07
C HIS A 42 -2.57 10.98 18.43
N LYS A 43 -1.25 10.88 18.53
CA LYS A 43 -0.46 11.42 19.62
C LYS A 43 0.59 12.37 19.06
N PRO A 44 0.49 13.68 19.31
CA PRO A 44 1.49 14.64 18.82
C PRO A 44 2.89 14.29 19.30
N PHE A 45 3.90 14.50 18.44
CA PHE A 45 5.30 14.39 18.80
C PHE A 45 5.72 15.57 19.66
N THR A 46 6.72 15.38 20.54
CA THR A 46 7.38 16.44 21.30
C THR A 46 8.84 16.61 20.89
N GLU A 47 9.45 15.57 20.34
CA GLU A 47 10.81 15.58 19.83
C GLU A 47 10.84 15.33 18.32
N VAL A 48 11.53 16.20 17.57
CA VAL A 48 11.63 16.10 16.11
C VAL A 48 12.64 15.04 15.71
N LEU A 49 13.82 15.05 16.32
CA LEU A 49 14.91 14.13 16.00
C LEU A 49 15.69 13.74 17.25
N ASP A 50 15.67 12.48 17.60
CA ASP A 50 16.63 11.87 18.51
C ASP A 50 17.82 11.32 17.71
N TRP A 51 19.00 11.91 17.96
CA TRP A 51 20.27 11.52 17.36
C TRP A 51 21.27 10.96 18.39
N SER A 52 20.79 10.59 19.58
CA SER A 52 21.61 10.09 20.70
C SER A 52 22.32 8.77 20.38
N ASP A 53 21.74 7.98 19.46
CA ASP A 53 22.24 6.66 19.04
C ASP A 53 22.79 6.71 17.58
N ALA A 54 23.55 7.77 17.26
CA ALA A 54 24.11 7.95 15.92
C ALA A 54 24.96 6.72 15.48
N PRO A 55 24.85 6.25 14.21
CA PRO A 55 24.17 6.88 13.08
C PRO A 55 22.67 6.55 12.91
N VAL A 56 22.03 5.96 13.93
CA VAL A 56 20.60 5.63 13.90
C VAL A 56 19.78 6.86 14.28
N ALA A 57 19.08 7.45 13.30
CA ALA A 57 18.18 8.58 13.51
C ALA A 57 16.77 8.09 13.88
N ARG A 58 16.18 8.67 14.92
CA ARG A 58 14.75 8.47 15.25
C ARG A 58 14.02 9.79 15.07
N TRP A 59 13.22 9.87 14.00
CA TRP A 59 12.40 11.03 13.70
C TRP A 59 11.02 10.88 14.34
N PHE A 60 10.57 11.92 15.08
CA PHE A 60 9.23 11.95 15.68
C PHE A 60 8.93 10.71 16.54
N GLY A 61 9.94 10.21 17.27
CA GLY A 61 9.93 8.89 17.89
C GLY A 61 8.89 8.70 19.00
N ASP A 62 8.36 9.77 19.56
CA ASP A 62 7.32 9.79 20.59
C ASP A 62 5.91 10.12 20.06
N GLY A 63 5.79 10.43 18.77
CA GLY A 63 4.53 10.68 18.08
C GLY A 63 3.89 9.39 17.53
N GLU A 64 2.56 9.40 17.40
CA GLU A 64 1.78 8.29 16.83
C GLU A 64 0.81 8.80 15.78
N LEU A 65 0.81 8.18 14.60
CA LEU A 65 -0.13 8.48 13.53
C LEU A 65 -0.53 7.21 12.76
N ASN A 66 -1.69 7.24 12.13
CA ASN A 66 -2.10 6.24 11.16
C ASN A 66 -1.89 6.78 9.74
N VAL A 67 -1.11 6.05 8.94
CA VAL A 67 -0.81 6.45 7.55
C VAL A 67 -2.07 6.39 6.68
N SER A 68 -2.91 5.35 6.84
CA SER A 68 -4.15 5.21 6.09
C SER A 68 -5.10 6.38 6.37
N TYR A 69 -5.28 6.75 7.65
CA TYR A 69 -6.06 7.92 8.03
C TYR A 69 -5.57 9.19 7.32
N ASN A 70 -4.27 9.42 7.34
CA ASN A 70 -3.67 10.59 6.70
C ASN A 70 -3.80 10.59 5.18
N CYS A 71 -3.79 9.42 4.54
CA CYS A 71 -3.92 9.30 3.11
C CYS A 71 -5.37 9.34 2.61
N VAL A 72 -6.34 8.92 3.42
CA VAL A 72 -7.71 8.67 2.95
C VAL A 72 -8.75 9.36 3.83
N ASP A 73 -8.89 8.95 5.10
CA ASP A 73 -10.00 9.34 5.98
C ASP A 73 -10.12 10.85 6.14
N ARG A 74 -9.00 11.53 6.44
CA ARG A 74 -9.02 12.98 6.64
C ARG A 74 -9.52 13.75 5.41
N HIS A 75 -9.22 13.26 4.20
CA HIS A 75 -9.68 13.91 2.98
C HIS A 75 -11.20 13.79 2.81
N VAL A 76 -11.78 12.66 3.20
CA VAL A 76 -13.23 12.49 3.22
C VAL A 76 -13.87 13.39 4.29
N ILE A 77 -13.29 13.43 5.49
CA ILE A 77 -13.74 14.28 6.60
C ILE A 77 -13.66 15.76 6.25
N ASP A 78 -12.61 16.17 5.54
CA ASP A 78 -12.40 17.56 5.08
C ASP A 78 -13.29 17.94 3.88
N GLY A 79 -14.21 17.07 3.44
CA GLY A 79 -15.17 17.33 2.38
C GLY A 79 -14.65 17.07 0.96
N HIS A 80 -13.55 16.32 0.81
CA HIS A 80 -12.98 15.95 -0.48
C HIS A 80 -13.38 14.54 -0.95
N GLY A 81 -14.42 13.94 -0.33
CA GLY A 81 -14.84 12.58 -0.61
C GLY A 81 -15.15 12.30 -2.08
N ASP A 82 -15.76 13.26 -2.78
CA ASP A 82 -16.11 13.15 -4.20
C ASP A 82 -14.94 13.40 -5.17
N GLN A 83 -13.77 13.84 -4.67
CA GLN A 83 -12.60 14.02 -5.51
C GLN A 83 -11.99 12.66 -5.88
N VAL A 84 -11.48 12.56 -7.11
CA VAL A 84 -10.81 11.36 -7.58
C VAL A 84 -9.46 11.22 -6.87
N ALA A 85 -9.30 10.15 -6.11
CA ALA A 85 -8.06 9.77 -5.44
C ALA A 85 -7.13 8.97 -6.37
N ILE A 86 -7.70 8.12 -7.23
CA ILE A 86 -6.95 7.24 -8.12
C ILE A 86 -7.55 7.30 -9.53
N HIS A 87 -6.73 7.66 -10.51
CA HIS A 87 -6.98 7.36 -11.92
C HIS A 87 -6.19 6.10 -12.28
N TRP A 88 -6.89 5.05 -12.61
CA TRP A 88 -6.28 3.80 -13.02
C TRP A 88 -6.59 3.47 -14.47
N GLU A 89 -5.58 2.99 -15.18
CA GLU A 89 -5.70 2.50 -16.56
C GLU A 89 -4.99 1.16 -16.68
N GLY A 90 -5.71 0.15 -17.15
CA GLY A 90 -5.19 -1.19 -17.39
C GLY A 90 -4.58 -1.32 -18.76
N GLU A 91 -3.67 -2.29 -18.96
CA GLU A 91 -3.01 -2.53 -20.26
C GLU A 91 -4.00 -2.76 -21.42
N PRO A 92 -5.18 -3.42 -21.24
CA PRO A 92 -6.18 -3.53 -22.32
C PRO A 92 -6.94 -2.23 -22.63
N GLY A 93 -6.70 -1.13 -21.90
CA GLY A 93 -7.39 0.14 -22.05
C GLY A 93 -8.64 0.29 -21.16
N ASP A 94 -8.89 -0.66 -20.27
CA ASP A 94 -9.88 -0.52 -19.22
C ASP A 94 -9.40 0.54 -18.19
N SER A 95 -10.33 1.33 -17.66
CA SER A 95 -10.00 2.42 -16.75
C SER A 95 -10.99 2.54 -15.61
N ARG A 96 -10.53 3.06 -14.46
CA ARG A 96 -11.35 3.39 -13.30
C ARG A 96 -10.92 4.75 -12.74
N ALA A 97 -11.89 5.55 -12.34
CA ALA A 97 -11.68 6.73 -11.50
C ALA A 97 -12.29 6.41 -10.13
N ILE A 98 -11.46 6.35 -9.11
CA ILE A 98 -11.87 5.99 -7.75
C ILE A 98 -11.78 7.24 -6.89
N THR A 99 -12.88 7.63 -6.28
CA THR A 99 -12.95 8.78 -5.37
C THR A 99 -12.34 8.45 -4.01
N TYR A 100 -12.06 9.48 -3.18
CA TYR A 100 -11.62 9.26 -1.80
C TYR A 100 -12.65 8.51 -0.96
N ALA A 101 -13.94 8.75 -1.17
CA ALA A 101 -15.01 8.04 -0.46
C ALA A 101 -15.03 6.55 -0.84
N GLU A 102 -14.97 6.23 -2.14
CA GLU A 102 -14.90 4.85 -2.62
C GLU A 102 -13.62 4.14 -2.14
N LEU A 103 -12.48 4.84 -2.17
CA LEU A 103 -11.22 4.30 -1.65
C LEU A 103 -11.30 4.00 -0.15
N LEU A 104 -11.94 4.88 0.63
CA LEU A 104 -12.15 4.66 2.06
C LEU A 104 -12.98 3.41 2.32
N ASP A 105 -14.09 3.24 1.59
CA ASP A 105 -14.96 2.07 1.69
C ASP A 105 -14.18 0.78 1.38
N ASP A 106 -13.43 0.78 0.28
CA ASP A 106 -12.62 -0.39 -0.15
C ASP A 106 -11.54 -0.73 0.89
N VAL A 107 -10.85 0.28 1.42
CA VAL A 107 -9.82 0.10 2.47
C VAL A 107 -10.43 -0.45 3.76
N CYS A 108 -11.58 0.06 4.19
CA CYS A 108 -12.29 -0.44 5.38
C CYS A 108 -12.74 -1.89 5.21
N ARG A 109 -13.28 -2.24 4.03
CA ARG A 109 -13.69 -3.63 3.71
C ARG A 109 -12.49 -4.58 3.75
N ALA A 110 -11.36 -4.18 3.14
CA ALA A 110 -10.14 -4.97 3.17
C ALA A 110 -9.58 -5.11 4.60
N ALA A 111 -9.58 -4.04 5.40
CA ALA A 111 -9.15 -4.08 6.80
C ALA A 111 -10.02 -5.03 7.64
N ASN A 112 -11.34 -4.96 7.50
CA ASN A 112 -12.27 -5.87 8.18
C ASN A 112 -12.06 -7.32 7.75
N THR A 113 -11.80 -7.56 6.46
CA THR A 113 -11.49 -8.91 5.96
C THR A 113 -10.18 -9.43 6.57
N PHE A 114 -9.11 -8.65 6.59
CA PHE A 114 -7.83 -9.07 7.18
C PHE A 114 -7.97 -9.38 8.67
N THR A 115 -8.74 -8.57 9.39
CA THR A 115 -9.07 -8.85 10.80
C THR A 115 -9.86 -10.15 10.96
N ALA A 116 -10.86 -10.40 10.10
CA ALA A 116 -11.64 -11.63 10.11
C ALA A 116 -10.81 -12.88 9.77
N LEU A 117 -9.74 -12.73 8.97
CA LEU A 117 -8.75 -13.77 8.69
C LEU A 117 -7.73 -13.97 9.83
N GLY A 118 -7.88 -13.24 10.95
CA GLY A 118 -7.04 -13.41 12.13
C GLY A 118 -5.72 -12.64 12.13
N LEU A 119 -5.52 -11.68 11.20
CA LEU A 119 -4.32 -10.85 11.20
C LEU A 119 -4.41 -9.81 12.34
N VAL A 120 -3.28 -9.60 13.01
CA VAL A 120 -3.12 -8.60 14.08
C VAL A 120 -1.92 -7.69 13.80
N ALA A 121 -1.89 -6.52 14.44
CA ALA A 121 -0.78 -5.57 14.28
C ALA A 121 0.59 -6.25 14.45
N GLY A 122 1.51 -5.96 13.52
CA GLY A 122 2.82 -6.59 13.43
C GLY A 122 2.87 -7.85 12.54
N ASP A 123 1.73 -8.42 12.13
CA ASP A 123 1.71 -9.49 11.11
C ASP A 123 2.14 -8.95 9.73
N ARG A 124 2.56 -9.85 8.86
CA ARG A 124 3.12 -9.51 7.54
C ARG A 124 2.24 -10.06 6.43
N VAL A 125 2.08 -9.23 5.39
CA VAL A 125 1.31 -9.50 4.19
C VAL A 125 2.20 -9.38 2.96
N ALA A 126 2.26 -10.38 2.11
CA ALA A 126 2.92 -10.31 0.82
C ALA A 126 1.91 -9.86 -0.25
N ILE A 127 2.25 -8.81 -1.00
CA ILE A 127 1.43 -8.28 -2.09
C ILE A 127 2.11 -8.65 -3.41
N TYR A 128 1.61 -9.70 -4.07
CA TYR A 128 2.15 -10.17 -5.35
C TYR A 128 1.12 -9.96 -6.44
N MET A 129 1.03 -8.69 -6.91
CA MET A 129 -0.02 -8.22 -7.81
C MET A 129 0.56 -7.36 -8.93
N PRO A 130 -0.10 -7.29 -10.10
CA PRO A 130 0.14 -6.23 -11.08
C PRO A 130 -0.35 -4.88 -10.52
N MET A 131 -0.16 -3.81 -11.30
CA MET A 131 -0.63 -2.47 -10.95
C MET A 131 -2.15 -2.39 -11.12
N VAL A 132 -2.86 -2.80 -10.09
CA VAL A 132 -4.34 -2.75 -9.98
C VAL A 132 -4.73 -1.97 -8.73
N PRO A 133 -5.91 -1.34 -8.68
CA PRO A 133 -6.36 -0.54 -7.51
C PRO A 133 -6.34 -1.33 -6.21
N GLU A 134 -6.67 -2.61 -6.26
CA GLU A 134 -6.69 -3.51 -5.12
C GLU A 134 -5.30 -3.65 -4.44
N ALA A 135 -4.21 -3.39 -5.16
CA ALA A 135 -2.86 -3.35 -4.58
C ALA A 135 -2.71 -2.14 -3.63
N ILE A 136 -3.22 -0.97 -4.03
CA ILE A 136 -3.21 0.25 -3.20
C ILE A 136 -4.14 0.07 -2.00
N VAL A 137 -5.34 -0.48 -2.21
CA VAL A 137 -6.29 -0.81 -1.15
C VAL A 137 -5.65 -1.73 -0.11
N THR A 138 -4.94 -2.78 -0.56
CA THR A 138 -4.23 -3.72 0.31
C THR A 138 -3.14 -3.01 1.14
N MET A 139 -2.32 -2.15 0.52
CA MET A 139 -1.28 -1.40 1.23
C MET A 139 -1.88 -0.49 2.31
N LEU A 140 -2.96 0.22 1.99
CA LEU A 140 -3.64 1.13 2.91
C LEU A 140 -4.37 0.38 4.03
N ALA A 141 -4.98 -0.77 3.74
CA ALA A 141 -5.58 -1.64 4.75
C ALA A 141 -4.52 -2.20 5.72
N CYS A 142 -3.35 -2.60 5.21
CA CYS A 142 -2.23 -2.99 6.06
C CYS A 142 -1.78 -1.84 6.97
N ALA A 143 -1.59 -0.65 6.40
CA ALA A 143 -1.20 0.53 7.18
C ALA A 143 -2.27 0.90 8.24
N ARG A 144 -3.55 0.74 7.93
CA ARG A 144 -4.67 0.97 8.85
C ARG A 144 -4.62 0.08 10.07
N LEU A 145 -4.26 -1.18 9.87
CA LEU A 145 -4.22 -2.22 10.91
C LEU A 145 -2.86 -2.35 11.62
N GLY A 146 -1.85 -1.57 11.23
CA GLY A 146 -0.49 -1.74 11.74
C GLY A 146 0.18 -3.04 11.25
N LEU A 147 -0.26 -3.58 10.11
CA LEU A 147 0.38 -4.72 9.45
C LEU A 147 1.58 -4.26 8.62
N THR A 148 2.63 -5.06 8.61
CA THR A 148 3.75 -4.86 7.68
C THR A 148 3.42 -5.49 6.34
N HIS A 149 3.60 -4.76 5.23
CA HIS A 149 3.42 -5.35 3.90
C HIS A 149 4.72 -5.35 3.09
N SER A 150 4.89 -6.41 2.30
CA SER A 150 5.99 -6.59 1.36
C SER A 150 5.44 -6.65 -0.06
N VAL A 151 5.73 -5.62 -0.86
CA VAL A 151 5.30 -5.57 -2.26
C VAL A 151 6.30 -6.32 -3.12
N VAL A 152 5.84 -7.39 -3.75
CA VAL A 152 6.63 -8.26 -4.62
C VAL A 152 6.21 -8.04 -6.06
N PHE A 153 7.16 -7.68 -6.90
CA PHE A 153 6.88 -7.44 -8.32
C PHE A 153 6.32 -8.69 -9.01
N ALA A 154 5.16 -8.55 -9.67
CA ALA A 154 4.42 -9.63 -10.32
C ALA A 154 5.16 -10.34 -11.50
N GLY A 155 6.38 -9.94 -11.78
CA GLY A 155 7.27 -10.57 -12.75
C GLY A 155 8.36 -11.42 -12.13
N PHE A 156 8.42 -11.53 -10.80
CA PHE A 156 9.39 -12.38 -10.12
C PHE A 156 9.02 -13.85 -10.21
N SER A 157 10.05 -14.71 -10.15
CA SER A 157 9.87 -16.16 -10.17
C SER A 157 9.20 -16.68 -8.88
N PRO A 158 8.56 -17.85 -8.92
CA PRO A 158 8.04 -18.52 -7.72
C PRO A 158 9.08 -18.64 -6.59
N THR A 159 10.32 -19.00 -6.92
CA THR A 159 11.42 -19.08 -5.96
C THR A 159 11.69 -17.73 -5.28
N ALA A 160 11.70 -16.63 -6.05
CA ALA A 160 11.91 -15.31 -5.49
C ALA A 160 10.73 -14.82 -4.64
N LEU A 161 9.50 -15.22 -4.97
CA LEU A 161 8.31 -15.00 -4.14
C LEU A 161 8.44 -15.79 -2.83
N ARG A 162 8.78 -17.08 -2.91
CA ARG A 162 8.95 -17.94 -1.75
C ARG A 162 9.96 -17.37 -0.75
N GLN A 163 11.13 -16.97 -1.22
CA GLN A 163 12.16 -16.37 -0.37
C GLN A 163 11.65 -15.15 0.41
N ARG A 164 10.83 -14.29 -0.22
CA ARG A 164 10.26 -13.10 0.43
C ARG A 164 9.18 -13.44 1.43
N VAL A 165 8.37 -14.44 1.12
CA VAL A 165 7.34 -14.96 2.03
C VAL A 165 7.97 -15.54 3.28
N ASP A 166 9.01 -16.36 3.12
CA ASP A 166 9.73 -16.99 4.22
C ASP A 166 10.50 -15.97 5.07
N ASP A 167 11.23 -15.05 4.43
CA ASP A 167 11.99 -14.00 5.12
C ASP A 167 11.08 -13.08 5.94
N ALA A 168 9.93 -12.72 5.40
CA ALA A 168 8.94 -11.90 6.10
C ALA A 168 8.06 -12.72 7.07
N GLU A 169 8.07 -14.04 7.01
CA GLU A 169 7.07 -14.92 7.67
C GLU A 169 5.64 -14.43 7.40
N ALA A 170 5.32 -14.16 6.13
CA ALA A 170 4.03 -13.60 5.74
C ALA A 170 2.89 -14.59 6.00
N LYS A 171 1.81 -14.13 6.65
CA LYS A 171 0.61 -14.94 6.93
C LYS A 171 -0.41 -14.89 5.81
N LEU A 172 -0.43 -13.80 5.04
CA LEU A 172 -1.36 -13.57 3.94
C LEU A 172 -0.57 -13.23 2.68
N ILE A 173 -0.98 -13.83 1.56
CA ILE A 173 -0.62 -13.35 0.22
C ILE A 173 -1.86 -12.74 -0.42
N VAL A 174 -1.73 -11.54 -1.00
CA VAL A 174 -2.74 -10.96 -1.87
C VAL A 174 -2.21 -10.97 -3.30
N THR A 175 -2.97 -11.56 -4.21
CA THR A 175 -2.57 -11.76 -5.61
C THR A 175 -3.75 -11.60 -6.57
N THR A 176 -3.54 -11.86 -7.86
CA THR A 176 -4.59 -11.92 -8.89
C THR A 176 -4.59 -13.29 -9.56
N ASP A 177 -5.70 -13.66 -10.20
CA ASP A 177 -5.76 -14.84 -11.06
C ASP A 177 -4.70 -14.79 -12.16
N GLY A 178 -4.50 -13.61 -12.75
CA GLY A 178 -3.49 -13.33 -13.75
C GLY A 178 -3.29 -11.83 -13.95
N GLN A 179 -2.48 -11.49 -14.93
CA GLN A 179 -2.19 -10.11 -15.33
C GLN A 179 -2.22 -9.98 -16.86
N TRP A 180 -2.51 -8.78 -17.33
CA TRP A 180 -2.24 -8.45 -18.71
C TRP A 180 -0.76 -8.08 -18.88
N ARG A 181 -0.10 -8.66 -19.86
CA ARG A 181 1.30 -8.37 -20.16
C ARG A 181 1.58 -8.54 -21.65
N ARG A 182 2.05 -7.47 -22.29
CA ARG A 182 2.33 -7.44 -23.75
C ARG A 182 1.11 -7.84 -24.56
N GLY A 183 -0.06 -7.34 -24.20
CA GLY A 183 -1.33 -7.57 -24.91
C GLY A 183 -1.94 -8.96 -24.71
N LYS A 184 -1.45 -9.76 -23.73
CA LYS A 184 -1.95 -11.11 -23.48
C LYS A 184 -2.15 -11.34 -21.99
N PRO A 185 -3.17 -12.15 -21.59
CA PRO A 185 -3.29 -12.61 -20.23
C PRO A 185 -2.13 -13.57 -19.88
N ALA A 186 -1.57 -13.40 -18.70
CA ALA A 186 -0.54 -14.25 -18.12
C ALA A 186 -0.97 -14.67 -16.73
N ALA A 187 -0.92 -15.96 -16.43
CA ALA A 187 -1.30 -16.50 -15.13
C ALA A 187 -0.34 -16.01 -14.03
N LEU A 188 -0.89 -15.64 -12.87
CA LEU A 188 -0.12 -15.19 -11.73
C LEU A 188 -0.30 -16.08 -10.51
N LYS A 189 -1.54 -16.51 -10.21
CA LYS A 189 -1.86 -17.41 -9.11
C LYS A 189 -1.06 -18.73 -9.14
N TYR A 190 -0.77 -19.25 -10.35
CA TYR A 190 0.10 -20.42 -10.51
C TYR A 190 1.49 -20.24 -9.90
N ALA A 191 2.06 -19.03 -10.02
CA ALA A 191 3.35 -18.72 -9.42
C ALA A 191 3.29 -18.71 -7.89
N VAL A 192 2.16 -18.33 -7.32
CA VAL A 192 1.91 -18.41 -5.86
C VAL A 192 1.83 -19.87 -5.42
N ASP A 193 1.08 -20.71 -6.15
CA ASP A 193 0.94 -22.12 -5.81
C ASP A 193 2.28 -22.86 -5.93
N GLU A 194 3.05 -22.57 -6.98
CA GLU A 194 4.41 -23.12 -7.14
C GLU A 194 5.35 -22.63 -6.02
N ALA A 195 5.27 -21.37 -5.62
CA ALA A 195 6.06 -20.81 -4.54
C ALA A 195 5.75 -21.49 -3.19
N LEU A 196 4.47 -21.71 -2.91
CA LEU A 196 4.04 -22.35 -1.66
C LEU A 196 4.32 -23.86 -1.67
N GLY A 197 4.17 -24.53 -2.82
CA GLY A 197 4.48 -25.96 -3.00
C GLY A 197 3.83 -26.84 -1.95
N SER A 198 4.53 -27.90 -1.56
CA SER A 198 4.15 -28.83 -0.48
C SER A 198 4.88 -28.59 0.84
N ASP A 199 5.88 -27.71 0.85
CA ASP A 199 6.69 -27.42 2.02
C ASP A 199 5.93 -26.51 3.00
N PRO A 200 6.11 -26.68 4.30
CA PRO A 200 5.51 -25.81 5.30
C PRO A 200 5.77 -24.33 5.02
N SER A 201 4.76 -23.51 5.18
CA SER A 201 4.81 -22.05 4.99
C SER A 201 4.07 -21.37 6.14
N SER A 202 4.45 -20.11 6.42
CA SER A 202 3.72 -19.24 7.33
C SER A 202 2.39 -18.74 6.76
N VAL A 203 2.17 -18.92 5.45
CA VAL A 203 0.96 -18.42 4.76
C VAL A 203 -0.26 -19.22 5.15
N GLU A 204 -1.20 -18.58 5.79
CA GLU A 204 -2.48 -19.14 6.21
C GLU A 204 -3.54 -18.96 5.13
N HIS A 205 -3.51 -17.80 4.43
CA HIS A 205 -4.50 -17.44 3.42
C HIS A 205 -3.87 -16.81 2.17
N VAL A 206 -4.58 -17.00 1.04
CA VAL A 206 -4.28 -16.36 -0.25
C VAL A 206 -5.55 -15.69 -0.76
N LEU A 207 -5.58 -14.34 -0.79
CA LEU A 207 -6.66 -13.57 -1.39
C LEU A 207 -6.37 -13.34 -2.88
N VAL A 208 -7.32 -13.69 -3.73
CA VAL A 208 -7.18 -13.67 -5.19
C VAL A 208 -8.16 -12.70 -5.83
N VAL A 209 -7.66 -11.69 -6.52
CA VAL A 209 -8.48 -10.76 -7.31
C VAL A 209 -8.69 -11.31 -8.72
N ARG A 210 -9.94 -11.31 -9.21
CA ARG A 210 -10.26 -11.66 -10.60
C ARG A 210 -9.90 -10.51 -11.53
N ARG A 211 -8.77 -10.62 -12.21
CA ARG A 211 -8.27 -9.58 -13.13
C ARG A 211 -8.42 -9.94 -14.61
N VAL A 212 -8.16 -11.18 -14.96
CA VAL A 212 -8.15 -11.64 -16.36
C VAL A 212 -9.16 -12.75 -16.65
N GLY A 213 -9.80 -13.29 -15.61
CA GLY A 213 -10.82 -14.35 -15.74
C GLY A 213 -10.23 -15.71 -16.06
N LEU A 214 -9.00 -15.99 -15.65
CA LEU A 214 -8.39 -17.30 -15.83
C LEU A 214 -8.93 -18.28 -14.79
N ASP A 215 -9.15 -19.52 -15.25
CA ASP A 215 -9.32 -20.64 -14.35
C ASP A 215 -7.97 -20.96 -13.68
N VAL A 216 -7.94 -20.98 -12.36
CA VAL A 216 -6.70 -21.12 -11.57
C VAL A 216 -6.82 -22.29 -10.59
N PRO A 217 -5.71 -22.97 -10.25
CA PRO A 217 -5.70 -23.98 -9.19
C PRO A 217 -6.20 -23.36 -7.88
N TRP A 218 -6.93 -24.17 -7.10
CA TRP A 218 -7.59 -23.73 -5.89
C TRP A 218 -7.32 -24.66 -4.73
N THR A 219 -6.89 -24.13 -3.61
CA THR A 219 -6.74 -24.86 -2.36
C THR A 219 -7.82 -24.41 -1.39
N GLU A 220 -8.80 -25.29 -1.14
CA GLU A 220 -9.90 -25.00 -0.21
C GLU A 220 -9.39 -24.54 1.17
N VAL A 221 -10.11 -23.62 1.80
CA VAL A 221 -9.81 -22.99 3.09
C VAL A 221 -8.67 -21.96 3.01
N ARG A 222 -7.60 -22.21 2.25
CA ARG A 222 -6.49 -21.28 2.08
C ARG A 222 -6.82 -20.14 1.11
N ASP A 223 -7.39 -20.50 -0.05
CA ASP A 223 -7.61 -19.57 -1.16
C ASP A 223 -9.02 -18.97 -1.08
N LEU A 224 -9.10 -17.65 -1.21
CA LEU A 224 -10.32 -16.88 -1.08
C LEU A 224 -10.42 -15.89 -2.23
N TRP A 225 -11.60 -15.76 -2.85
CA TRP A 225 -11.83 -14.72 -3.84
C TRP A 225 -12.04 -13.37 -3.15
N TRP A 226 -11.36 -12.34 -3.66
CA TRP A 226 -11.47 -10.97 -3.17
C TRP A 226 -12.91 -10.45 -3.21
N ASP A 227 -13.58 -10.63 -4.32
CA ASP A 227 -14.94 -10.17 -4.53
C ASP A 227 -15.99 -10.93 -3.70
N GLU A 228 -15.70 -12.11 -3.23
CA GLU A 228 -16.57 -12.90 -2.34
C GLU A 228 -16.32 -12.63 -0.86
N THR A 229 -15.17 -12.08 -0.50
CA THR A 229 -14.79 -11.80 0.89
C THR A 229 -14.76 -10.30 1.19
N VAL A 230 -13.98 -9.54 0.46
CA VAL A 230 -13.81 -8.09 0.71
C VAL A 230 -15.07 -7.32 0.34
N ALA A 231 -15.71 -7.62 -0.79
CA ALA A 231 -16.89 -6.88 -1.23
C ALA A 231 -18.09 -7.00 -0.28
N VAL A 232 -18.17 -8.06 0.52
CA VAL A 232 -19.26 -8.29 1.48
C VAL A 232 -18.95 -7.83 2.91
N ALA A 233 -17.70 -7.46 3.18
CA ALA A 233 -17.27 -6.95 4.48
C ALA A 233 -17.85 -5.54 4.75
N SER A 234 -17.86 -5.12 6.01
CA SER A 234 -18.31 -3.78 6.41
C SER A 234 -17.47 -2.68 5.76
N PRO A 235 -18.07 -1.61 5.20
CA PRO A 235 -17.33 -0.46 4.68
C PRO A 235 -16.90 0.51 5.80
N SER A 236 -17.05 0.16 7.06
CA SER A 236 -16.66 0.99 8.20
C SER A 236 -15.66 0.25 9.07
N HIS A 237 -14.55 0.89 9.34
CA HIS A 237 -13.48 0.43 10.24
C HIS A 237 -12.77 1.64 10.84
N GLU A 238 -12.52 1.63 12.14
CA GLU A 238 -11.76 2.69 12.81
C GLU A 238 -10.26 2.58 12.46
N ALA A 239 -9.57 3.72 12.31
CA ALA A 239 -8.16 3.79 11.92
C ALA A 239 -7.21 3.86 13.11
#